data_391787aeefdd9e14c1135d8b73e8a56a
#
_entry.id   391787aeefdd9e14c1135d8b73e8a56a
#
_cell.length_a   1.000
_cell.length_b   1.000
_cell.length_c   1.000
_cell.angle_alpha   90.00
_cell.angle_beta   90.00
_cell.angle_gamma   90.00
#
_symmetry.space_group_name_H-M   'P 1'
#
loop_
_entity.id
_entity.type
_entity.pdbx_description
1 polymer ?
#
loop_
_entity_poly.entity_id
_entity_poly.type
_entity_poly.pdbx_seq_one_letter_code
_entity_poly.pdbx_strand_id
1 'polypeptide(L)'
;MSDPTPLPDLPVTFRPGRTRVILLTAGLAIFVVITAIALLLEQLGPGERLSFIVTGALLFGVLALLARVRVVAEDAGVTVVNIASRRRLEWAQILRVNLRPGDPWVFLDLSDGTSLPALGIQPGVDKQQAIAHARTLRALAEVRSAHHPERPQG
;
A
#
# COMPACT_ATOMS: atom_id res chain seq x y z
N MET A 1 -32.04 5.26 -8.39
CA MET A 1 -31.67 3.96 -7.77
C MET A 1 -30.28 3.61 -8.25
N SER A 2 -29.30 3.79 -7.42
CA SER A 2 -27.95 3.33 -7.74
C SER A 2 -27.93 1.84 -7.51
N ASP A 3 -27.71 1.06 -8.57
CA ASP A 3 -27.43 -0.36 -8.44
C ASP A 3 -26.31 -0.56 -7.43
N PRO A 4 -26.46 -1.44 -6.44
CA PRO A 4 -25.38 -1.74 -5.54
C PRO A 4 -24.24 -2.32 -6.36
N THR A 5 -23.13 -1.59 -6.42
CA THR A 5 -21.92 -2.09 -7.06
C THR A 5 -21.62 -3.48 -6.46
N PRO A 6 -21.57 -4.54 -7.27
CA PRO A 6 -21.32 -5.87 -6.74
C PRO A 6 -19.99 -5.86 -5.99
N LEU A 7 -20.02 -6.34 -4.75
CA LEU A 7 -18.80 -6.48 -3.95
C LEU A 7 -17.88 -7.51 -4.61
N PRO A 8 -16.58 -7.25 -4.65
CA PRO A 8 -15.64 -8.20 -5.22
C PRO A 8 -15.57 -9.47 -4.38
N ASP A 9 -15.29 -10.58 -5.04
CA ASP A 9 -14.99 -11.83 -4.34
C ASP A 9 -13.69 -11.69 -3.52
N LEU A 10 -13.72 -12.22 -2.31
CA LEU A 10 -12.55 -12.23 -1.44
C LEU A 10 -11.67 -13.48 -1.69
N PRO A 11 -10.36 -13.38 -1.56
CA PRO A 11 -9.60 -12.22 -1.12
C PRO A 11 -9.38 -11.17 -2.24
N VAL A 12 -9.40 -9.90 -1.89
CA VAL A 12 -9.09 -8.80 -2.81
C VAL A 12 -7.92 -7.98 -2.29
N THR A 13 -6.99 -7.63 -3.18
CA THR A 13 -5.80 -6.85 -2.83
C THR A 13 -5.87 -5.46 -3.47
N PHE A 14 -5.90 -4.44 -2.63
CA PHE A 14 -5.78 -3.04 -3.04
C PHE A 14 -4.32 -2.62 -3.01
N ARG A 15 -3.79 -2.18 -4.15
CA ARG A 15 -2.43 -1.67 -4.28
C ARG A 15 -2.37 -0.54 -5.29
N PRO A 16 -1.46 0.44 -5.11
CA PRO A 16 -1.27 1.51 -6.07
C PRO A 16 -0.46 0.98 -7.27
N GLY A 17 -1.14 0.36 -8.23
CA GLY A 17 -0.52 -0.33 -9.35
C GLY A 17 0.43 0.54 -10.16
N ARG A 18 0.00 1.75 -10.54
CA ARG A 18 0.82 2.72 -11.29
C ARG A 18 2.01 3.21 -10.48
N THR A 19 1.79 3.61 -9.23
CA THR A 19 2.88 4.05 -8.33
C THR A 19 3.93 2.96 -8.15
N ARG A 20 3.50 1.71 -8.00
CA ARG A 20 4.41 0.56 -7.90
C ARG A 20 5.29 0.40 -9.14
N VAL A 21 4.69 0.43 -10.33
CA VAL A 21 5.43 0.32 -11.60
C VAL A 21 6.42 1.46 -11.75
N ILE A 22 6.00 2.70 -11.47
CA ILE A 22 6.87 3.88 -11.54
C ILE A 22 8.06 3.74 -10.59
N LEU A 23 7.83 3.37 -9.32
CA LEU A 23 8.89 3.23 -8.33
C LEU A 23 9.89 2.14 -8.71
N LEU A 24 9.43 0.98 -9.16
CA LEU A 24 10.31 -0.12 -9.55
C LEU A 24 11.08 0.20 -10.83
N THR A 25 10.44 0.82 -11.83
CA THR A 25 11.08 1.19 -13.10
C THR A 25 12.11 2.29 -12.89
N ALA A 26 11.76 3.34 -12.14
CA ALA A 26 12.67 4.43 -11.80
C ALA A 26 13.86 3.91 -10.97
N GLY A 27 13.60 3.07 -9.98
CA GLY A 27 14.64 2.47 -9.15
C GLY A 27 15.60 1.61 -9.96
N LEU A 28 15.09 0.79 -10.87
CA LEU A 28 15.92 -0.02 -11.76
C LEU A 28 16.73 0.85 -12.70
N ALA A 29 16.14 1.89 -13.29
CA ALA A 29 16.84 2.83 -14.16
C ALA A 29 17.98 3.55 -13.43
N ILE A 30 17.74 4.03 -12.22
CA ILE A 30 18.76 4.67 -11.37
C ILE A 30 19.90 3.67 -11.07
N PHE A 31 19.58 2.45 -10.68
CA PHE A 31 20.57 1.42 -10.40
C PHE A 31 21.43 1.09 -11.62
N VAL A 32 20.81 0.92 -12.79
CA VAL A 32 21.52 0.65 -14.04
C VAL A 32 22.44 1.81 -14.44
N VAL A 33 21.96 3.05 -14.34
CA VAL A 33 22.76 4.25 -14.67
C VAL A 33 23.95 4.38 -13.73
N ILE A 34 23.75 4.27 -12.41
CA ILE A 34 24.85 4.35 -11.43
C ILE A 34 25.88 3.25 -11.67
N THR A 35 25.42 2.03 -11.92
CA THR A 35 26.30 0.89 -12.21
C THR A 35 27.09 1.10 -13.51
N ALA A 36 26.43 1.56 -14.57
CA ALA A 36 27.07 1.85 -15.84
C ALA A 36 28.16 2.93 -15.70
N ILE A 37 27.86 4.03 -14.99
CA ILE A 37 28.83 5.09 -14.69
C ILE A 37 30.04 4.51 -13.92
N ALA A 38 29.79 3.72 -12.87
CA ALA A 38 30.85 3.11 -12.08
C ALA A 38 31.76 2.17 -12.89
N LEU A 39 31.22 1.51 -13.90
CA LEU A 39 32.00 0.61 -14.78
C LEU A 39 32.76 1.35 -15.91
N LEU A 40 32.19 2.45 -16.40
CA LEU A 40 32.76 3.24 -17.52
C LEU A 40 33.87 4.19 -17.04
N LEU A 41 33.86 4.61 -15.78
CA LEU A 41 34.90 5.50 -15.24
C LEU A 41 36.18 4.69 -14.93
N GLU A 42 37.18 4.82 -15.80
CA GLU A 42 38.45 4.07 -15.69
C GLU A 42 39.29 4.47 -14.47
N GLN A 43 39.13 5.71 -13.98
CA GLN A 43 39.86 6.24 -12.84
C GLN A 43 39.37 5.71 -11.47
N LEU A 44 38.22 5.02 -11.43
CA LEU A 44 37.69 4.47 -10.19
C LEU A 44 38.39 3.16 -9.82
N GLY A 45 38.89 3.09 -8.58
CA GLY A 45 39.39 1.85 -8.01
C GLY A 45 38.28 0.84 -7.72
N PRO A 46 38.64 -0.45 -7.48
CA PRO A 46 37.64 -1.50 -7.21
C PRO A 46 36.71 -1.20 -6.01
N GLY A 47 37.25 -0.60 -4.95
CA GLY A 47 36.46 -0.21 -3.78
C GLY A 47 35.47 0.90 -4.06
N GLU A 48 35.85 1.89 -4.86
CA GLU A 48 34.98 2.99 -5.27
C GLU A 48 33.85 2.49 -6.17
N ARG A 49 34.14 1.63 -7.14
CA ARG A 49 33.13 0.97 -7.99
C ARG A 49 32.12 0.20 -7.15
N LEU A 50 32.60 -0.58 -6.18
CA LEU A 50 31.73 -1.33 -5.29
C LEU A 50 30.81 -0.39 -4.51
N SER A 51 31.34 0.72 -3.98
CA SER A 51 30.53 1.73 -3.25
C SER A 51 29.42 2.31 -4.10
N PHE A 52 29.66 2.65 -5.36
CA PHE A 52 28.62 3.13 -6.28
C PHE A 52 27.55 2.08 -6.52
N ILE A 53 27.94 0.84 -6.80
CA ILE A 53 27.00 -0.27 -7.04
C ILE A 53 26.14 -0.54 -5.80
N VAL A 54 26.76 -0.60 -4.61
CA VAL A 54 26.03 -0.79 -3.34
C VAL A 54 25.09 0.36 -3.07
N THR A 55 25.50 1.61 -3.31
CA THR A 55 24.63 2.78 -3.17
C THR A 55 23.40 2.70 -4.10
N GLY A 56 23.64 2.35 -5.37
CA GLY A 56 22.55 2.13 -6.33
C GLY A 56 21.60 1.02 -5.92
N ALA A 57 22.14 -0.10 -5.41
CA ALA A 57 21.35 -1.21 -4.90
C ALA A 57 20.52 -0.83 -3.66
N LEU A 58 21.08 -0.03 -2.75
CA LEU A 58 20.35 0.49 -1.58
C LEU A 58 19.21 1.42 -1.99
N LEU A 59 19.45 2.33 -2.94
CA LEU A 59 18.40 3.21 -3.48
C LEU A 59 17.28 2.39 -4.13
N PHE A 60 17.62 1.41 -4.96
CA PHE A 60 16.63 0.49 -5.51
C PHE A 60 15.86 -0.26 -4.42
N GLY A 61 16.55 -0.75 -3.38
CA GLY A 61 15.94 -1.43 -2.24
C GLY A 61 14.92 -0.55 -1.52
N VAL A 62 15.24 0.72 -1.29
CA VAL A 62 14.29 1.68 -0.68
C VAL A 62 13.05 1.86 -1.53
N LEU A 63 13.22 2.08 -2.85
CA LEU A 63 12.08 2.22 -3.76
C LEU A 63 11.24 0.94 -3.87
N ALA A 64 11.88 -0.22 -3.82
CA ALA A 64 11.20 -1.51 -3.78
C ALA A 64 10.40 -1.71 -2.48
N LEU A 65 10.92 -1.25 -1.33
CA LEU A 65 10.16 -1.24 -0.07
C LEU A 65 8.93 -0.34 -0.14
N LEU A 66 9.07 0.87 -0.72
CA LEU A 66 7.94 1.77 -0.93
C LEU A 66 6.88 1.16 -1.88
N ALA A 67 7.31 0.34 -2.83
CA ALA A 67 6.43 -0.36 -3.76
C ALA A 67 5.67 -1.56 -3.15
N ARG A 68 6.02 -2.00 -1.92
CA ARG A 68 5.42 -3.17 -1.25
C ARG A 68 4.09 -2.89 -0.57
N VAL A 69 3.72 -1.63 -0.39
CA VAL A 69 2.50 -1.23 0.32
C VAL A 69 1.25 -1.82 -0.34
N ARG A 70 0.37 -2.38 0.46
CA ARG A 70 -0.91 -2.95 0.00
C ARG A 70 -1.90 -3.12 1.14
N VAL A 71 -3.17 -3.23 0.79
CA VAL A 71 -4.25 -3.60 1.70
C VAL A 71 -4.90 -4.87 1.14
N VAL A 72 -4.97 -5.91 1.93
CA VAL A 72 -5.57 -7.20 1.54
C VAL A 72 -6.84 -7.41 2.36
N ALA A 73 -7.98 -7.47 1.71
CA ALA A 73 -9.25 -7.80 2.32
C ALA A 73 -9.50 -9.30 2.15
N GLU A 74 -9.74 -9.98 3.26
CA GLU A 74 -10.03 -11.42 3.35
C GLU A 74 -11.34 -11.64 4.11
N ASP A 75 -11.86 -12.85 4.11
CA ASP A 75 -13.09 -13.17 4.85
C ASP A 75 -12.98 -12.86 6.35
N ALA A 76 -11.83 -13.14 6.95
CA ALA A 76 -11.58 -12.93 8.37
C ALA A 76 -11.26 -11.47 8.75
N GLY A 77 -10.92 -10.61 7.80
CA GLY A 77 -10.54 -9.23 8.09
C GLY A 77 -9.67 -8.60 7.03
N VAL A 78 -8.94 -7.56 7.43
CA VAL A 78 -8.08 -6.76 6.55
C VAL A 78 -6.65 -6.79 7.04
N THR A 79 -5.74 -7.10 6.13
CA THR A 79 -4.30 -6.99 6.39
C THR A 79 -3.76 -5.73 5.71
N VAL A 80 -3.28 -4.78 6.50
CA VAL A 80 -2.63 -3.55 6.03
C VAL A 80 -1.13 -3.76 6.06
N VAL A 81 -0.49 -3.71 4.91
CA VAL A 81 0.96 -3.77 4.75
C VAL A 81 1.47 -2.40 4.34
N ASN A 82 2.10 -1.73 5.28
CA ASN A 82 2.79 -0.46 5.10
C ASN A 82 4.29 -0.69 4.89
N ILE A 83 5.07 0.38 4.77
CA ILE A 83 6.51 0.32 4.50
C ILE A 83 7.26 -0.51 5.55
N ALA A 84 7.02 -0.21 6.84
CA ALA A 84 7.73 -0.81 7.98
C ALA A 84 6.81 -1.62 8.91
N SER A 85 5.53 -1.72 8.63
CA SER A 85 4.57 -2.39 9.50
C SER A 85 3.56 -3.23 8.72
N ARG A 86 3.12 -4.29 9.37
CA ARG A 86 2.01 -5.13 8.92
C ARG A 86 1.03 -5.30 10.06
N ARG A 87 -0.22 -4.91 9.86
CA ARG A 87 -1.30 -5.09 10.83
C ARG A 87 -2.43 -5.88 10.22
N ARG A 88 -2.90 -6.86 10.95
CA ARG A 88 -4.12 -7.60 10.65
C ARG A 88 -5.25 -7.08 11.54
N LEU A 89 -6.35 -6.73 10.94
CA LEU A 89 -7.54 -6.19 11.58
C LEU A 89 -8.72 -7.11 11.30
N GLU A 90 -9.53 -7.37 12.31
CA GLU A 90 -10.85 -7.95 12.11
C GLU A 90 -11.81 -6.89 11.57
N TRP A 91 -12.82 -7.29 10.82
CA TRP A 91 -13.80 -6.35 10.26
C TRP A 91 -14.49 -5.51 11.33
N ALA A 92 -14.77 -6.11 12.49
CA ALA A 92 -15.38 -5.41 13.63
C ALA A 92 -14.50 -4.31 14.25
N GLN A 93 -13.19 -4.34 14.03
CA GLN A 93 -12.26 -3.31 14.51
C GLN A 93 -12.24 -2.06 13.63
N ILE A 94 -12.75 -2.12 12.41
CA ILE A 94 -12.76 -1.01 11.46
C ILE A 94 -14.09 -0.27 11.58
N LEU A 95 -14.07 0.91 12.18
CA LEU A 95 -15.25 1.76 12.34
C LEU A 95 -15.52 2.60 11.10
N ARG A 96 -14.48 3.16 10.50
CA ARG A 96 -14.59 4.02 9.31
C ARG A 96 -13.41 3.86 8.38
N VAL A 97 -13.69 4.02 7.09
CA VAL A 97 -12.70 4.13 6.03
C VAL A 97 -12.75 5.55 5.50
N ASN A 98 -11.73 6.34 5.78
CA ASN A 98 -11.67 7.76 5.46
C ASN A 98 -10.68 8.05 4.33
N LEU A 99 -11.14 8.79 3.34
CA LEU A 99 -10.30 9.42 2.33
C LEU A 99 -10.90 10.81 2.06
N ARG A 100 -10.29 11.84 2.64
CA ARG A 100 -10.70 13.22 2.48
C ARG A 100 -9.94 13.87 1.32
N PRO A 101 -10.50 14.93 0.69
CA PRO A 101 -9.72 15.73 -0.24
C PRO A 101 -8.44 16.25 0.40
N GLY A 102 -7.29 15.98 -0.22
CA GLY A 102 -5.97 16.35 0.31
C GLY A 102 -5.28 15.28 1.15
N ASP A 103 -5.97 14.21 1.55
CA ASP A 103 -5.33 13.11 2.25
C ASP A 103 -4.36 12.37 1.31
N PRO A 104 -3.13 12.06 1.77
CA PRO A 104 -2.14 11.36 0.95
C PRO A 104 -2.44 9.86 0.78
N TRP A 105 -3.25 9.28 1.68
CA TRP A 105 -3.70 7.88 1.68
C TRP A 105 -4.99 7.72 2.47
N VAL A 106 -5.55 6.52 2.43
CA VAL A 106 -6.72 6.16 3.23
C VAL A 106 -6.34 6.00 4.70
N PHE A 107 -7.20 6.47 5.59
CA PHE A 107 -7.12 6.22 7.04
C PHE A 107 -8.25 5.29 7.49
N LEU A 108 -7.90 4.32 8.33
CA LEU A 108 -8.85 3.42 8.98
C LEU A 108 -9.00 3.84 10.44
N ASP A 109 -10.19 4.31 10.82
CA ASP A 109 -10.51 4.58 12.21
C ASP A 109 -10.91 3.27 12.90
N LEU A 110 -10.21 2.94 13.98
CA LEU A 110 -10.34 1.67 14.67
C LEU A 110 -11.17 1.80 15.96
N SER A 111 -11.73 0.68 16.40
CA SER A 111 -12.53 0.59 17.62
C SER A 111 -11.77 0.91 18.91
N ASP A 112 -10.44 0.86 18.89
CA ASP A 112 -9.57 1.27 20.00
C ASP A 112 -9.32 2.80 20.08
N GLY A 113 -9.96 3.57 19.21
CA GLY A 113 -9.81 5.03 19.12
C GLY A 113 -8.60 5.49 18.32
N THR A 114 -7.80 4.58 17.75
CA THR A 114 -6.66 4.91 16.90
C THR A 114 -7.05 5.00 15.43
N SER A 115 -6.23 5.71 14.63
CA SER A 115 -6.37 5.80 13.18
C SER A 115 -5.14 5.21 12.53
N LEU A 116 -5.34 4.21 11.65
CA LEU A 116 -4.27 3.50 10.97
C LEU A 116 -4.18 3.97 9.50
N PRO A 117 -3.03 4.51 9.07
CA PRO A 117 -2.83 4.83 7.66
C PRO A 117 -2.70 3.54 6.83
N ALA A 118 -3.45 3.46 5.75
CA ALA A 118 -3.43 2.37 4.78
C ALA A 118 -2.76 2.83 3.49
N LEU A 119 -1.42 2.80 3.46
CA LEU A 119 -0.61 3.34 2.38
C LEU A 119 -0.82 2.62 1.04
N GLY A 120 -1.43 1.44 1.05
CA GLY A 120 -1.79 0.70 -0.17
C GLY A 120 -2.86 1.36 -1.03
N ILE A 121 -3.59 2.35 -0.49
CA ILE A 121 -4.62 3.11 -1.21
C ILE A 121 -4.24 4.60 -1.16
N GLN A 122 -3.65 5.07 -2.26
CA GLN A 122 -3.09 6.43 -2.39
C GLN A 122 -3.70 7.14 -3.60
N PRO A 123 -4.25 8.36 -3.43
CA PRO A 123 -4.77 9.15 -4.55
C PRO A 123 -3.70 9.80 -5.43
N GLY A 124 -2.41 9.75 -5.07
CA GLY A 124 -1.35 10.52 -5.68
C GLY A 124 -1.26 10.43 -7.21
N VAL A 125 -0.98 9.25 -7.75
CA VAL A 125 -0.82 9.03 -9.20
C VAL A 125 -2.14 8.69 -9.89
N ASP A 126 -3.03 7.98 -9.19
CA ASP A 126 -4.34 7.57 -9.71
C ASP A 126 -5.44 7.80 -8.67
N LYS A 127 -5.95 9.03 -8.66
CA LYS A 127 -7.01 9.46 -7.73
C LYS A 127 -8.30 8.66 -7.90
N GLN A 128 -8.68 8.33 -9.14
CA GLN A 128 -9.91 7.60 -9.42
C GLN A 128 -9.84 6.17 -8.89
N GLN A 129 -8.70 5.52 -9.08
CA GLN A 129 -8.45 4.18 -8.55
C GLN A 129 -8.50 4.18 -7.01
N ALA A 130 -7.87 5.16 -6.37
CA ALA A 130 -7.88 5.28 -4.91
C ALA A 130 -9.28 5.49 -4.34
N ILE A 131 -10.09 6.34 -4.98
CA ILE A 131 -11.48 6.57 -4.58
C ILE A 131 -12.31 5.28 -4.76
N ALA A 132 -12.14 4.56 -5.86
CA ALA A 132 -12.82 3.29 -6.10
C ALA A 132 -12.43 2.24 -5.05
N HIS A 133 -11.14 2.09 -4.75
CA HIS A 133 -10.65 1.19 -3.72
C HIS A 133 -11.18 1.54 -2.32
N ALA A 134 -11.18 2.84 -1.96
CA ALA A 134 -11.71 3.31 -0.69
C ALA A 134 -13.22 3.02 -0.55
N ARG A 135 -13.99 3.22 -1.60
CA ARG A 135 -15.43 2.89 -1.63
C ARG A 135 -15.67 1.40 -1.47
N THR A 136 -14.92 0.57 -2.18
CA THR A 136 -15.02 -0.88 -2.11
C THR A 136 -14.66 -1.38 -0.70
N LEU A 137 -13.58 -0.89 -0.12
CA LEU A 137 -13.15 -1.25 1.23
C LEU A 137 -14.19 -0.83 2.28
N ARG A 138 -14.77 0.37 2.12
CA ARG A 138 -15.86 0.85 2.99
C ARG A 138 -17.09 -0.04 2.91
N ALA A 139 -17.53 -0.37 1.71
CA ALA A 139 -18.68 -1.26 1.51
C ALA A 139 -18.45 -2.65 2.09
N LEU A 140 -17.26 -3.21 1.92
CA LEU A 140 -16.87 -4.48 2.55
C LEU A 140 -16.89 -4.40 4.08
N ALA A 141 -16.35 -3.32 4.66
CA ALA A 141 -16.35 -3.12 6.10
C ALA A 141 -17.78 -3.01 6.67
N GLU A 142 -18.67 -2.28 6.00
CA GLU A 142 -20.07 -2.14 6.41
C GLU A 142 -20.82 -3.49 6.37
N VAL A 143 -20.70 -4.24 5.28
CA VAL A 143 -21.36 -5.54 5.14
C VAL A 143 -20.82 -6.57 6.12
N ARG A 144 -19.51 -6.64 6.29
CA ARG A 144 -18.86 -7.64 7.16
C ARG A 144 -19.01 -7.31 8.64
N SER A 145 -19.06 -6.04 9.02
CA SER A 145 -19.34 -5.62 10.41
C SER A 145 -20.79 -5.93 10.80
N ALA A 146 -21.73 -5.75 9.88
CA ALA A 146 -23.15 -6.07 10.13
C ALA A 146 -23.43 -7.57 10.28
N HIS A 147 -22.58 -8.44 9.71
CA HIS A 147 -22.71 -9.90 9.83
C HIS A 147 -22.02 -10.50 11.06
N HIS A 148 -21.43 -9.66 11.91
CA HIS A 148 -20.90 -10.11 13.19
C HIS A 148 -21.96 -9.86 14.28
N PRO A 149 -22.83 -10.85 14.61
CA PRO A 149 -23.79 -10.65 15.70
C PRO A 149 -23.02 -10.37 16.98
N GLU A 150 -23.40 -9.31 17.67
CA GLU A 150 -22.92 -9.02 19.01
C GLU A 150 -22.90 -10.30 19.81
N ARG A 151 -21.72 -10.72 20.27
CA ARG A 151 -21.63 -11.74 21.30
C ARG A 151 -22.38 -11.17 22.51
N PRO A 152 -23.46 -11.82 23.01
CA PRO A 152 -24.10 -11.32 24.21
C PRO A 152 -23.05 -11.25 25.30
N GLN A 153 -22.89 -10.05 25.85
CA GLN A 153 -22.10 -9.86 27.05
C GLN A 153 -22.85 -10.55 28.18
N GLY A 154 -22.41 -11.73 28.48
CA GLY A 154 -22.82 -12.44 29.69
C GLY A 154 -21.90 -12.13 30.84
#